data_db6694a5b182217105ed5bcd0b21d9ec
#
_entry.id   db6694a5b182217105ed5bcd0b21d9ec
#
_cell.length_a   1.000
_cell.length_b   1.000
_cell.length_c   1.000
_cell.angle_alpha   90.00
_cell.angle_beta   90.00
_cell.angle_gamma   90.00
#
_symmetry.space_group_name_H-M   'P 1'
#
loop_
_entity.id
_entity.type
_entity.pdbx_description
1 polymer ?
#
loop_
_entity_poly.entity_id
_entity_poly.type
_entity_poly.pdbx_seq_one_letter_code
_entity_poly.pdbx_strand_id
1 'polypeptide(L)'
;MKLLIEKNIILESLSNVMRAISPRNIIPILNGVLFELTEEGLYLTASDSDLVIKNFIPKENIKSITETGKTVIQSKYLLDIIRKMPNTDINIEVLEDLKVIISTENTMYNLNCLNIEDYPQINLEETKNPIIIESDVLKKIISQTIFAISTQESRPLLTGLNFKITGNVLECIATDSYRLAKKTIILDKEYDSCNIVIPGKNINEFDKLLTTNENVEIHTFSNKILFKYNGYLFQSSLLNGTYPNTSNLIPNEFSIILTTSLDKYFSAIDRAALLTQSKEKNIVKMETRNNELIVSSYALSLIHI
;
A
#
# COMPACT_ATOMS: atom_id res chain seq x y z
N MET A 1 -14.95 -21.60 -17.67
CA MET A 1 -14.83 -21.22 -16.23
C MET A 1 -16.18 -20.73 -15.74
N LYS A 2 -16.74 -21.33 -14.67
CA LYS A 2 -18.05 -20.93 -14.13
C LYS A 2 -18.12 -21.13 -12.64
N LEU A 3 -18.54 -20.08 -11.88
CA LEU A 3 -18.67 -20.10 -10.41
C LEU A 3 -19.84 -19.23 -9.94
N LEU A 4 -20.35 -19.56 -8.74
CA LEU A 4 -21.31 -18.75 -7.98
C LEU A 4 -20.66 -18.35 -6.65
N ILE A 5 -20.63 -17.04 -6.35
CA ILE A 5 -19.95 -16.49 -5.19
C ILE A 5 -20.77 -15.36 -4.57
N GLU A 6 -20.69 -15.20 -3.24
CA GLU A 6 -21.30 -14.07 -2.55
C GLU A 6 -20.67 -12.74 -2.98
N LYS A 7 -21.51 -11.73 -3.24
CA LYS A 7 -21.08 -10.41 -3.69
C LYS A 7 -20.02 -9.79 -2.79
N ASN A 8 -20.17 -9.83 -1.48
CA ASN A 8 -19.26 -9.15 -0.56
C ASN A 8 -17.85 -9.73 -0.64
N ILE A 9 -17.72 -11.05 -0.77
CA ILE A 9 -16.43 -11.73 -0.86
C ILE A 9 -15.68 -11.32 -2.13
N ILE A 10 -16.35 -11.41 -3.28
CA ILE A 10 -15.71 -11.04 -4.55
C ILE A 10 -15.44 -9.53 -4.65
N LEU A 11 -16.32 -8.68 -4.09
CA LEU A 11 -16.17 -7.23 -4.07
C LEU A 11 -14.95 -6.79 -3.25
N GLU A 12 -14.77 -7.36 -2.05
CA GLU A 12 -13.64 -7.09 -1.18
C GLU A 12 -12.33 -7.50 -1.87
N SER A 13 -12.27 -8.73 -2.35
CA SER A 13 -11.10 -9.27 -3.03
C SER A 13 -10.71 -8.45 -4.26
N LEU A 14 -11.67 -8.11 -5.12
CA LEU A 14 -11.43 -7.27 -6.30
C LEU A 14 -11.00 -5.85 -5.92
N SER A 15 -11.63 -5.25 -4.91
CA SER A 15 -11.27 -3.90 -4.44
C SER A 15 -9.83 -3.82 -3.99
N ASN A 16 -9.33 -4.89 -3.36
CA ASN A 16 -7.95 -4.96 -2.88
C ASN A 16 -6.96 -5.29 -4.00
N VAL A 17 -7.25 -6.28 -4.83
CA VAL A 17 -6.35 -6.69 -5.93
C VAL A 17 -6.20 -5.57 -6.97
N MET A 18 -7.29 -4.88 -7.30
CA MET A 18 -7.28 -3.80 -8.30
C MET A 18 -6.47 -2.56 -7.88
N ARG A 19 -6.01 -2.46 -6.63
CA ARG A 19 -5.03 -1.43 -6.19
C ARG A 19 -3.69 -1.55 -6.92
N ALA A 20 -3.37 -2.73 -7.46
CA ALA A 20 -2.18 -2.93 -8.28
C ALA A 20 -2.37 -2.44 -9.74
N ILE A 21 -3.57 -2.06 -10.17
CA ILE A 21 -3.78 -1.59 -11.54
C ILE A 21 -3.49 -0.10 -11.62
N SER A 22 -2.48 0.25 -12.42
CA SER A 22 -2.17 1.64 -12.73
C SER A 22 -3.08 2.15 -13.86
N PRO A 23 -3.61 3.39 -13.80
CA PRO A 23 -4.33 3.99 -14.91
C PRO A 23 -3.46 4.26 -16.14
N ARG A 24 -2.14 4.13 -16.03
CA ARG A 24 -1.15 4.37 -17.09
C ARG A 24 -0.30 3.14 -17.37
N ASN A 25 -0.89 1.95 -17.37
CA ASN A 25 -0.17 0.72 -17.73
C ASN A 25 0.33 0.79 -19.18
N ILE A 26 1.63 0.53 -19.37
CA ILE A 26 2.26 0.45 -20.69
C ILE A 26 1.88 -0.86 -21.38
N ILE A 27 1.68 -1.93 -20.60
CA ILE A 27 1.32 -3.26 -21.08
C ILE A 27 -0.21 -3.41 -21.02
N PRO A 28 -0.92 -3.45 -22.17
CA PRO A 28 -2.38 -3.40 -22.18
C PRO A 28 -3.09 -4.52 -21.40
N ILE A 29 -2.52 -5.72 -21.36
CA ILE A 29 -3.09 -6.86 -20.65
C ILE A 29 -3.17 -6.64 -19.15
N LEU A 30 -2.24 -5.83 -18.56
CA LEU A 30 -2.23 -5.48 -17.14
C LEU A 30 -3.33 -4.48 -16.75
N ASN A 31 -4.14 -4.01 -17.70
CA ASN A 31 -5.40 -3.31 -17.40
C ASN A 31 -6.54 -4.27 -17.03
N GLY A 32 -6.26 -5.57 -16.97
CA GLY A 32 -7.18 -6.60 -16.55
C GLY A 32 -6.79 -7.26 -15.24
N VAL A 33 -7.74 -7.95 -14.64
CA VAL A 33 -7.55 -8.83 -13.51
C VAL A 33 -7.53 -10.27 -14.00
N LEU A 34 -6.49 -11.01 -13.66
CA LEU A 34 -6.41 -12.44 -13.95
C LEU A 34 -7.27 -13.18 -12.91
N PHE A 35 -8.23 -13.93 -13.39
CA PHE A 35 -9.04 -14.89 -12.66
C PHE A 35 -8.53 -16.30 -12.96
N GLU A 36 -8.20 -17.05 -11.94
CA GLU A 36 -7.76 -18.42 -12.03
C GLU A 36 -8.60 -19.27 -11.06
N LEU A 37 -9.60 -19.97 -11.57
CA LEU A 37 -10.50 -20.82 -10.82
C LEU A 37 -10.01 -22.27 -10.87
N THR A 38 -9.72 -22.83 -9.72
CA THR A 38 -9.29 -24.21 -9.51
C THR A 38 -10.33 -24.98 -8.68
N GLU A 39 -10.10 -26.25 -8.44
CA GLU A 39 -10.93 -27.04 -7.52
C GLU A 39 -10.76 -26.61 -6.05
N GLU A 40 -9.65 -25.93 -5.72
CA GLU A 40 -9.32 -25.44 -4.38
C GLU A 40 -9.91 -24.06 -4.10
N GLY A 41 -10.19 -23.26 -5.13
CA GLY A 41 -10.71 -21.90 -4.97
C GLY A 41 -10.38 -20.98 -6.14
N LEU A 42 -10.59 -19.69 -5.93
CA LEU A 42 -10.37 -18.63 -6.92
C LEU A 42 -9.15 -17.80 -6.55
N TYR A 43 -8.20 -17.71 -7.45
CA TYR A 43 -7.11 -16.73 -7.39
C TYR A 43 -7.46 -15.54 -8.25
N LEU A 44 -7.25 -14.35 -7.68
CA LEU A 44 -7.33 -13.06 -8.37
C LEU A 44 -5.96 -12.41 -8.37
N THR A 45 -5.45 -12.01 -9.54
CA THR A 45 -4.15 -11.36 -9.64
C THR A 45 -4.24 -10.09 -10.49
N ALA A 46 -3.65 -9.01 -10.01
CA ALA A 46 -3.44 -7.79 -10.79
C ALA A 46 -2.03 -7.26 -10.61
N SER A 47 -1.53 -6.52 -11.61
CA SER A 47 -0.18 -5.98 -11.61
C SER A 47 -0.10 -4.72 -12.46
N ASP A 48 0.86 -3.83 -12.13
CA ASP A 48 1.29 -2.71 -12.99
C ASP A 48 2.78 -2.81 -13.39
N SER A 49 3.37 -4.00 -13.31
CA SER A 49 4.79 -4.34 -13.48
C SER A 49 5.67 -4.07 -12.25
N ASP A 50 5.39 -3.07 -11.45
CA ASP A 50 6.14 -2.72 -10.23
C ASP A 50 5.48 -3.27 -8.96
N LEU A 51 4.16 -3.38 -9.01
CA LEU A 51 3.31 -3.87 -7.94
C LEU A 51 2.50 -5.05 -8.43
N VAL A 52 2.46 -6.11 -7.64
CA VAL A 52 1.58 -7.27 -7.85
C VAL A 52 0.78 -7.53 -6.60
N ILE A 53 -0.52 -7.71 -6.75
CA ILE A 53 -1.38 -8.19 -5.66
C ILE A 53 -2.10 -9.44 -6.15
N LYS A 54 -1.92 -10.53 -5.41
CA LYS A 54 -2.65 -11.79 -5.62
C LYS A 54 -3.45 -12.09 -4.36
N ASN A 55 -4.70 -12.49 -4.53
CA ASN A 55 -5.57 -12.95 -3.46
C ASN A 55 -6.07 -14.35 -3.74
N PHE A 56 -6.20 -15.15 -2.72
CA PHE A 56 -6.81 -16.48 -2.77
C PHE A 56 -8.12 -16.49 -1.99
N ILE A 57 -9.20 -16.83 -2.67
CA ILE A 57 -10.52 -17.09 -2.09
C ILE A 57 -10.71 -18.60 -2.05
N PRO A 58 -10.66 -19.23 -0.86
CA PRO A 58 -10.77 -20.68 -0.75
C PRO A 58 -12.18 -21.17 -1.10
N LYS A 59 -12.27 -22.44 -1.50
CA LYS A 59 -13.51 -23.08 -2.00
C LYS A 59 -14.68 -22.96 -1.02
N GLU A 60 -14.42 -23.02 0.27
CA GLU A 60 -15.44 -22.90 1.32
C GLU A 60 -16.16 -21.54 1.31
N ASN A 61 -15.52 -20.52 0.72
CA ASN A 61 -16.10 -19.17 0.54
C ASN A 61 -16.77 -19.01 -0.85
N ILE A 62 -16.82 -20.06 -1.65
CA ILE A 62 -17.46 -20.08 -2.98
C ILE A 62 -18.67 -21.01 -2.93
N LYS A 63 -19.84 -20.53 -3.32
CA LYS A 63 -21.09 -21.30 -3.27
C LYS A 63 -21.05 -22.55 -4.18
N SER A 64 -20.55 -22.39 -5.39
CA SER A 64 -20.34 -23.51 -6.30
C SER A 64 -19.25 -23.20 -7.34
N ILE A 65 -18.48 -24.23 -7.67
CA ILE A 65 -17.55 -24.26 -8.80
C ILE A 65 -18.10 -25.29 -9.79
N THR A 66 -18.55 -24.82 -10.94
CA THR A 66 -19.12 -25.69 -11.98
C THR A 66 -18.07 -26.08 -13.00
N GLU A 67 -17.20 -25.16 -13.36
CA GLU A 67 -16.16 -25.35 -14.36
C GLU A 67 -14.92 -24.52 -14.02
N THR A 68 -13.77 -25.16 -13.86
CA THR A 68 -12.48 -24.51 -13.64
C THR A 68 -11.96 -23.81 -14.89
N GLY A 69 -10.97 -22.93 -14.74
CA GLY A 69 -10.33 -22.27 -15.89
C GLY A 69 -9.69 -20.95 -15.53
N LYS A 70 -9.14 -20.29 -16.53
CA LYS A 70 -8.42 -19.03 -16.39
C LYS A 70 -8.88 -18.01 -17.42
N THR A 71 -8.95 -16.75 -17.03
CA THR A 71 -9.26 -15.63 -17.92
C THR A 71 -8.74 -14.32 -17.37
N VAL A 72 -8.60 -13.33 -18.25
CA VAL A 72 -8.26 -11.94 -17.83
C VAL A 72 -9.45 -11.04 -18.15
N ILE A 73 -10.09 -10.52 -17.11
CA ILE A 73 -11.26 -9.64 -17.27
C ILE A 73 -10.79 -8.18 -17.21
N GLN A 74 -11.24 -7.36 -18.16
CA GLN A 74 -10.94 -5.93 -18.17
C GLN A 74 -11.43 -5.24 -16.90
N SER A 75 -10.55 -4.48 -16.25
CA SER A 75 -10.84 -3.83 -14.97
C SER A 75 -11.79 -2.63 -15.06
N LYS A 76 -11.86 -1.98 -16.24
CA LYS A 76 -12.48 -0.66 -16.45
C LYS A 76 -13.86 -0.47 -15.83
N TYR A 77 -14.72 -1.48 -15.89
CA TYR A 77 -16.07 -1.44 -15.33
C TYR A 77 -16.33 -2.55 -14.32
N LEU A 78 -15.41 -3.50 -14.19
CA LEU A 78 -15.59 -4.72 -13.40
C LEU A 78 -16.00 -4.41 -11.96
N LEU A 79 -15.21 -3.59 -11.25
CA LEU A 79 -15.46 -3.26 -9.84
C LEU A 79 -16.76 -2.49 -9.65
N ASP A 80 -17.06 -1.54 -10.56
CA ASP A 80 -18.28 -0.73 -10.47
C ASP A 80 -19.54 -1.54 -10.74
N ILE A 81 -19.47 -2.50 -11.67
CA ILE A 81 -20.54 -3.47 -11.94
C ILE A 81 -20.80 -4.28 -10.68
N ILE A 82 -19.80 -4.96 -10.14
CA ILE A 82 -19.93 -5.78 -8.93
C ILE A 82 -20.48 -4.94 -7.76
N ARG A 83 -19.98 -3.72 -7.57
CA ARG A 83 -20.43 -2.82 -6.50
C ARG A 83 -21.92 -2.45 -6.61
N LYS A 84 -22.40 -2.22 -7.85
CA LYS A 84 -23.79 -1.80 -8.11
C LYS A 84 -24.78 -2.95 -8.25
N MET A 85 -24.32 -4.20 -8.37
CA MET A 85 -25.21 -5.35 -8.37
C MET A 85 -25.98 -5.48 -7.04
N PRO A 86 -27.14 -6.14 -7.02
CA PRO A 86 -27.86 -6.48 -5.79
C PRO A 86 -26.97 -7.23 -4.79
N ASN A 87 -27.29 -7.17 -3.50
CA ASN A 87 -26.53 -7.85 -2.46
C ASN A 87 -26.96 -9.34 -2.36
N THR A 88 -26.68 -10.09 -3.41
CA THR A 88 -27.00 -11.51 -3.59
C THR A 88 -25.78 -12.25 -4.14
N ASP A 89 -25.91 -13.55 -4.35
CA ASP A 89 -24.87 -14.33 -5.01
C ASP A 89 -24.71 -13.88 -6.48
N ILE A 90 -23.46 -13.83 -6.92
CA ILE A 90 -23.06 -13.44 -8.28
C ILE A 90 -22.57 -14.67 -9.02
N ASN A 91 -23.16 -14.92 -10.19
CA ASN A 91 -22.67 -15.91 -11.14
C ASN A 91 -21.67 -15.25 -12.09
N ILE A 92 -20.49 -15.84 -12.24
CA ILE A 92 -19.46 -15.42 -13.19
C ILE A 92 -19.22 -16.59 -14.13
N GLU A 93 -19.50 -16.40 -15.42
CA GLU A 93 -19.39 -17.41 -16.46
C GLU A 93 -18.58 -16.88 -17.64
N VAL A 94 -17.46 -17.51 -17.95
CA VAL A 94 -16.64 -17.20 -19.10
C VAL A 94 -17.09 -18.06 -20.27
N LEU A 95 -17.44 -17.39 -21.35
CA LEU A 95 -17.84 -18.02 -22.61
C LEU A 95 -16.64 -18.17 -23.55
N GLU A 96 -16.80 -18.96 -24.57
CA GLU A 96 -15.98 -18.90 -25.77
C GLU A 96 -16.01 -17.47 -26.36
N ASP A 97 -15.09 -17.08 -27.22
CA ASP A 97 -14.98 -15.73 -27.79
C ASP A 97 -14.57 -14.59 -26.83
N LEU A 98 -13.79 -14.86 -25.81
CA LEU A 98 -13.25 -13.86 -24.89
C LEU A 98 -14.33 -12.96 -24.25
N LYS A 99 -15.43 -13.55 -23.83
CA LYS A 99 -16.53 -12.88 -23.14
C LYS A 99 -16.78 -13.47 -21.76
N VAL A 100 -17.16 -12.63 -20.80
CA VAL A 100 -17.62 -13.05 -19.49
C VAL A 100 -18.99 -12.47 -19.21
N ILE A 101 -19.89 -13.32 -18.69
CA ILE A 101 -21.20 -12.93 -18.16
C ILE A 101 -21.09 -12.85 -16.64
N ILE A 102 -21.45 -11.70 -16.09
CA ILE A 102 -21.58 -11.47 -14.65
C ILE A 102 -23.05 -11.22 -14.39
N SER A 103 -23.71 -12.08 -13.61
CA SER A 103 -25.18 -12.05 -13.46
C SER A 103 -25.64 -12.37 -12.04
N THR A 104 -26.83 -11.91 -11.73
CA THR A 104 -27.68 -12.32 -10.62
C THR A 104 -29.01 -12.77 -11.19
N GLU A 105 -30.00 -13.10 -10.37
CA GLU A 105 -31.34 -13.51 -10.86
C GLU A 105 -31.98 -12.51 -11.82
N ASN A 106 -31.78 -11.20 -11.57
CA ASN A 106 -32.48 -10.12 -12.29
C ASN A 106 -31.55 -9.15 -13.02
N THR A 107 -30.26 -9.39 -13.04
CA THR A 107 -29.29 -8.47 -13.62
C THR A 107 -28.20 -9.25 -14.37
N MET A 108 -27.84 -8.79 -15.57
CA MET A 108 -26.81 -9.43 -16.40
C MET A 108 -25.94 -8.34 -17.05
N TYR A 109 -24.63 -8.54 -17.00
CA TYR A 109 -23.64 -7.76 -17.70
C TYR A 109 -22.71 -8.66 -18.52
N ASN A 110 -22.38 -8.19 -19.71
CA ASN A 110 -21.40 -8.83 -20.59
C ASN A 110 -20.16 -7.95 -20.66
N LEU A 111 -18.99 -8.52 -20.33
CA LEU A 111 -17.70 -7.85 -20.44
C LEU A 111 -16.79 -8.62 -21.39
N ASN A 112 -15.79 -7.91 -21.93
CA ASN A 112 -14.76 -8.54 -22.73
C ASN A 112 -13.64 -9.07 -21.82
N CYS A 113 -13.15 -10.25 -22.12
CA CYS A 113 -11.92 -10.80 -21.61
C CYS A 113 -10.75 -10.41 -22.54
N LEU A 114 -9.54 -10.50 -22.01
CA LEU A 114 -8.29 -10.33 -22.74
C LEU A 114 -7.66 -11.71 -22.96
N ASN A 115 -6.80 -11.83 -23.96
CA ASN A 115 -6.14 -13.10 -24.23
C ASN A 115 -5.16 -13.44 -23.11
N ILE A 116 -5.39 -14.55 -22.43
CA ILE A 116 -4.58 -14.98 -21.28
C ILE A 116 -3.12 -15.27 -21.64
N GLU A 117 -2.84 -15.66 -22.89
CA GLU A 117 -1.48 -15.97 -23.36
C GLU A 117 -0.55 -14.73 -23.30
N ASP A 118 -1.13 -13.53 -23.36
CA ASP A 118 -0.40 -12.27 -23.26
C ASP A 118 -0.08 -11.87 -21.80
N TYR A 119 -0.67 -12.57 -20.82
CA TYR A 119 -0.46 -12.23 -19.40
C TYR A 119 0.91 -12.73 -18.93
N PRO A 120 1.76 -11.85 -18.37
CA PRO A 120 3.10 -12.23 -17.94
C PRO A 120 3.06 -13.28 -16.83
N GLN A 121 4.01 -14.20 -16.85
CA GLN A 121 4.20 -15.10 -15.73
C GLN A 121 4.71 -14.32 -14.52
N ILE A 122 3.95 -14.32 -13.46
CA ILE A 122 4.28 -13.64 -12.21
C ILE A 122 4.79 -14.68 -11.22
N ASN A 123 6.04 -14.56 -10.81
CA ASN A 123 6.65 -15.44 -9.82
C ASN A 123 6.62 -14.76 -8.45
N LEU A 124 5.78 -15.29 -7.54
CA LEU A 124 5.63 -14.85 -6.16
C LEU A 124 6.34 -15.87 -5.24
N GLU A 125 7.67 -15.78 -5.19
CA GLU A 125 8.50 -16.65 -4.36
C GLU A 125 8.47 -16.24 -2.89
N GLU A 126 8.45 -17.24 -2.01
CA GLU A 126 8.55 -17.07 -0.57
C GLU A 126 9.95 -17.52 -0.10
N THR A 127 10.55 -16.79 0.84
CA THR A 127 11.79 -17.20 1.48
C THR A 127 11.51 -18.21 2.60
N LYS A 128 12.50 -19.05 2.94
CA LYS A 128 12.36 -20.05 4.01
C LYS A 128 12.28 -19.44 5.41
N ASN A 129 12.79 -18.24 5.60
CA ASN A 129 12.84 -17.57 6.89
C ASN A 129 12.30 -16.14 6.76
N PRO A 130 10.95 -15.96 6.63
CA PRO A 130 10.36 -14.65 6.54
C PRO A 130 10.49 -13.87 7.86
N ILE A 131 10.50 -12.55 7.75
CA ILE A 131 10.39 -11.65 8.90
C ILE A 131 8.91 -11.60 9.29
N ILE A 132 8.62 -11.82 10.57
CA ILE A 132 7.25 -11.80 11.09
C ILE A 132 7.03 -10.52 11.88
N ILE A 133 6.02 -9.75 11.51
CA ILE A 133 5.64 -8.52 12.22
C ILE A 133 4.12 -8.48 12.35
N GLU A 134 3.62 -8.13 13.52
CA GLU A 134 2.19 -7.88 13.72
C GLU A 134 1.71 -6.72 12.83
N SER A 135 0.57 -6.87 12.20
CA SER A 135 0.01 -5.88 11.26
C SER A 135 -0.15 -4.49 11.88
N ASP A 136 -0.57 -4.41 13.15
CA ASP A 136 -0.69 -3.13 13.88
C ASP A 136 0.65 -2.44 14.11
N VAL A 137 1.71 -3.22 14.37
CA VAL A 137 3.07 -2.69 14.49
C VAL A 137 3.54 -2.15 13.16
N LEU A 138 3.35 -2.91 12.08
CA LEU A 138 3.73 -2.49 10.74
C LEU A 138 2.93 -1.26 10.27
N LYS A 139 1.64 -1.22 10.56
CA LYS A 139 0.78 -0.06 10.28
C LYS A 139 1.26 1.20 11.01
N LYS A 140 1.67 1.08 12.29
CA LYS A 140 2.28 2.17 13.05
C LYS A 140 3.61 2.62 12.45
N ILE A 141 4.47 1.68 12.00
CA ILE A 141 5.71 2.01 11.33
C ILE A 141 5.43 2.85 10.08
N ILE A 142 4.52 2.39 9.21
CA ILE A 142 4.18 3.07 7.98
C ILE A 142 3.62 4.47 8.29
N SER A 143 2.60 4.58 9.12
CA SER A 143 1.95 5.86 9.44
C SER A 143 2.88 6.88 10.09
N GLN A 144 3.87 6.41 10.89
CA GLN A 144 4.84 7.27 11.58
C GLN A 144 6.06 7.65 10.72
N THR A 145 6.21 7.12 9.52
CA THR A 145 7.38 7.38 8.66
C THR A 145 7.02 7.89 7.27
N ILE A 146 6.03 7.31 6.62
CA ILE A 146 5.76 7.52 5.19
C ILE A 146 5.46 8.99 4.82
N PHE A 147 4.94 9.78 5.75
CA PHE A 147 4.66 11.21 5.52
C PHE A 147 5.91 12.03 5.22
N ALA A 148 7.09 11.52 5.56
CA ALA A 148 8.37 12.21 5.39
C ALA A 148 9.09 11.88 4.06
N ILE A 149 8.54 11.01 3.20
CA ILE A 149 9.12 10.74 1.87
C ILE A 149 9.03 11.98 0.98
N SER A 150 9.90 12.03 -0.03
CA SER A 150 9.87 13.06 -1.08
C SER A 150 8.77 12.77 -2.10
N THR A 151 8.15 13.82 -2.62
CA THR A 151 7.28 13.76 -3.80
C THR A 151 8.03 14.06 -5.10
N GLN A 152 9.32 14.41 -5.02
CA GLN A 152 10.13 14.79 -6.17
C GLN A 152 10.83 13.57 -6.76
N GLU A 153 10.52 13.23 -8.00
CA GLU A 153 11.11 12.10 -8.75
C GLU A 153 12.58 12.32 -9.14
N SER A 154 13.10 13.55 -9.03
CA SER A 154 14.52 13.86 -9.26
C SER A 154 15.46 13.15 -8.27
N ARG A 155 14.94 12.68 -7.13
CA ARG A 155 15.65 11.88 -6.13
C ARG A 155 14.85 10.63 -5.81
N PRO A 156 14.84 9.61 -6.70
CA PRO A 156 13.95 8.46 -6.60
C PRO A 156 14.02 7.73 -5.26
N LEU A 157 15.22 7.55 -4.70
CA LEU A 157 15.39 6.86 -3.41
C LEU A 157 14.67 7.54 -2.25
N LEU A 158 14.52 8.86 -2.28
CA LEU A 158 13.81 9.59 -1.23
C LEU A 158 12.28 9.51 -1.38
N THR A 159 11.76 9.00 -2.51
CA THR A 159 10.33 8.76 -2.68
C THR A 159 9.87 7.44 -2.04
N GLY A 160 10.80 6.68 -1.46
CA GLY A 160 10.54 5.41 -0.80
C GLY A 160 10.82 5.43 0.69
N LEU A 161 10.32 4.38 1.35
CA LEU A 161 10.61 4.05 2.75
C LEU A 161 11.85 3.14 2.78
N ASN A 162 12.91 3.58 3.44
CA ASN A 162 14.06 2.74 3.72
C ASN A 162 13.73 1.74 4.84
N PHE A 163 13.98 0.47 4.56
CA PHE A 163 13.75 -0.66 5.45
C PHE A 163 15.07 -1.37 5.67
N LYS A 164 15.64 -1.22 6.88
CA LYS A 164 16.96 -1.70 7.22
C LYS A 164 16.90 -2.65 8.40
N ILE A 165 17.45 -3.85 8.24
CA ILE A 165 17.60 -4.85 9.30
C ILE A 165 19.07 -5.07 9.60
N THR A 166 19.40 -5.11 10.89
CA THR A 166 20.72 -5.47 11.42
C THR A 166 20.51 -6.31 12.67
N GLY A 167 20.78 -7.62 12.57
CA GLY A 167 20.47 -8.59 13.61
C GLY A 167 18.97 -8.65 13.88
N ASN A 168 18.55 -8.31 15.09
CA ASN A 168 17.13 -8.25 15.47
C ASN A 168 16.56 -6.83 15.48
N VAL A 169 17.27 -5.84 14.92
CA VAL A 169 16.81 -4.44 14.89
C VAL A 169 16.30 -4.11 13.49
N LEU A 170 15.05 -3.68 13.39
CA LEU A 170 14.47 -3.08 12.19
C LEU A 170 14.41 -1.56 12.36
N GLU A 171 15.05 -0.83 11.46
CA GLU A 171 14.95 0.61 11.30
C GLU A 171 14.21 0.95 10.01
N CYS A 172 13.15 1.74 10.12
CA CYS A 172 12.42 2.30 8.99
C CYS A 172 12.64 3.81 8.96
N ILE A 173 13.11 4.34 7.83
CA ILE A 173 13.52 5.73 7.69
C ILE A 173 12.91 6.33 6.42
N ALA A 174 12.37 7.52 6.54
CA ALA A 174 11.92 8.34 5.43
C ALA A 174 12.43 9.77 5.57
N THR A 175 12.83 10.41 4.46
CA THR A 175 13.25 11.81 4.43
C THR A 175 13.05 12.40 3.03
N ASP A 176 12.74 13.69 2.99
CA ASP A 176 12.69 14.51 1.77
C ASP A 176 13.83 15.54 1.71
N SER A 177 14.84 15.40 2.57
CA SER A 177 15.97 16.32 2.82
C SER A 177 15.65 17.53 3.69
N TYR A 178 14.39 17.79 4.03
CA TYR A 178 13.96 18.87 4.93
C TYR A 178 13.48 18.36 6.26
N ARG A 179 12.91 17.16 6.28
CA ARG A 179 12.44 16.44 7.46
C ARG A 179 12.85 14.98 7.39
N LEU A 180 12.92 14.35 8.54
CA LEU A 180 13.26 12.94 8.68
C LEU A 180 12.33 12.30 9.70
N ALA A 181 11.80 11.15 9.35
CA ALA A 181 11.09 10.28 10.27
C ALA A 181 11.82 8.95 10.38
N LYS A 182 12.06 8.50 11.62
CA LYS A 182 12.71 7.23 11.91
C LYS A 182 11.89 6.46 12.93
N LYS A 183 11.62 5.20 12.63
CA LYS A 183 11.03 4.25 13.57
C LYS A 183 11.94 3.04 13.72
N THR A 184 12.23 2.67 14.96
CA THR A 184 13.03 1.48 15.29
C THR A 184 12.19 0.53 16.11
N ILE A 185 12.23 -0.74 15.77
CA ILE A 185 11.62 -1.82 16.55
C ILE A 185 12.61 -2.96 16.74
N ILE A 186 12.40 -3.75 17.80
CA ILE A 186 13.14 -4.99 18.06
C ILE A 186 12.27 -6.14 17.56
N LEU A 187 12.84 -6.95 16.70
CA LEU A 187 12.23 -8.16 16.16
C LEU A 187 12.35 -9.32 17.17
N ASP A 188 11.58 -10.36 16.96
CA ASP A 188 11.52 -11.57 17.81
C ASP A 188 12.82 -12.38 17.82
N LYS A 189 13.57 -12.33 16.71
CA LYS A 189 14.85 -13.04 16.51
C LYS A 189 15.77 -12.25 15.59
N GLU A 190 16.97 -12.76 15.40
CA GLU A 190 17.90 -12.24 14.40
C GLU A 190 17.53 -12.70 12.99
N TYR A 191 17.68 -11.81 12.04
CA TYR A 191 17.46 -12.02 10.62
C TYR A 191 18.68 -11.60 9.81
N ASP A 192 18.77 -12.08 8.57
CA ASP A 192 19.80 -11.66 7.63
C ASP A 192 19.74 -10.15 7.43
N SER A 193 20.90 -9.51 7.43
CA SER A 193 20.97 -8.06 7.25
C SER A 193 20.48 -7.66 5.87
N CYS A 194 19.57 -6.71 5.81
CA CYS A 194 19.10 -6.11 4.56
C CYS A 194 19.00 -4.59 4.70
N ASN A 195 19.13 -3.91 3.56
CA ASN A 195 18.96 -2.45 3.47
C ASN A 195 18.32 -2.16 2.11
N ILE A 196 17.03 -2.01 2.10
CA ILE A 196 16.20 -1.90 0.90
C ILE A 196 15.33 -0.65 0.96
N VAL A 197 14.87 -0.19 -0.20
CA VAL A 197 13.98 0.97 -0.30
C VAL A 197 12.71 0.57 -1.03
N ILE A 198 11.60 0.63 -0.31
CA ILE A 198 10.28 0.27 -0.83
C ILE A 198 9.63 1.54 -1.37
N PRO A 199 9.13 1.55 -2.62
CA PRO A 199 8.42 2.72 -3.16
C PRO A 199 7.28 3.15 -2.24
N GLY A 200 7.23 4.44 -1.90
CA GLY A 200 6.21 4.98 -0.98
C GLY A 200 4.79 4.79 -1.48
N LYS A 201 4.57 4.87 -2.80
CA LYS A 201 3.29 4.55 -3.42
C LYS A 201 2.85 3.12 -3.09
N ASN A 202 3.75 2.15 -3.25
CA ASN A 202 3.41 0.74 -3.07
C ASN A 202 3.16 0.41 -1.60
N ILE A 203 4.01 0.89 -0.69
CA ILE A 203 3.80 0.65 0.75
C ILE A 203 2.52 1.31 1.28
N ASN A 204 2.10 2.45 0.73
CA ASN A 204 0.81 3.06 1.03
C ASN A 204 -0.38 2.21 0.55
N GLU A 205 -0.26 1.52 -0.59
CA GLU A 205 -1.31 0.59 -1.03
C GLU A 205 -1.33 -0.66 -0.13
N PHE A 206 -0.17 -1.13 0.35
CA PHE A 206 -0.12 -2.23 1.32
C PHE A 206 -0.76 -1.86 2.66
N ASP A 207 -0.50 -0.66 3.19
CA ASP A 207 -1.12 -0.17 4.44
C ASP A 207 -2.65 -0.28 4.44
N LYS A 208 -3.27 -0.04 3.26
CA LYS A 208 -4.73 -0.14 3.10
C LYS A 208 -5.27 -1.58 3.15
N LEU A 209 -4.41 -2.58 2.98
CA LEU A 209 -4.78 -4.00 3.12
C LEU A 209 -4.75 -4.46 4.58
N LEU A 210 -4.00 -3.76 5.44
CA LEU A 210 -3.84 -4.11 6.85
C LEU A 210 -5.11 -3.75 7.64
N THR A 211 -6.00 -4.72 7.86
CA THR A 211 -7.32 -4.49 8.48
C THR A 211 -7.53 -5.20 9.81
N THR A 212 -6.79 -6.29 10.08
CA THR A 212 -6.96 -7.14 11.25
C THR A 212 -5.64 -7.33 11.99
N ASN A 213 -5.70 -7.71 13.27
CA ASN A 213 -4.53 -8.03 14.10
C ASN A 213 -3.98 -9.42 13.77
N GLU A 214 -3.35 -9.55 12.62
CA GLU A 214 -2.69 -10.77 12.16
C GLU A 214 -1.21 -10.52 11.88
N ASN A 215 -0.44 -11.59 11.81
CA ASN A 215 0.96 -11.49 11.43
C ASN A 215 1.11 -11.27 9.93
N VAL A 216 2.06 -10.40 9.58
CA VAL A 216 2.53 -10.19 8.23
C VAL A 216 3.85 -10.93 8.08
N GLU A 217 3.93 -11.85 7.10
CA GLU A 217 5.18 -12.46 6.68
C GLU A 217 5.84 -11.57 5.62
N ILE A 218 7.10 -11.21 5.83
CA ILE A 218 7.86 -10.33 4.93
C ILE A 218 9.04 -11.11 4.37
N HIS A 219 9.07 -11.24 3.05
CA HIS A 219 10.12 -11.92 2.30
C HIS A 219 10.94 -10.88 1.53
N THR A 220 12.23 -10.77 1.83
CA THR A 220 13.13 -9.80 1.21
C THR A 220 14.01 -10.46 0.16
N PHE A 221 14.15 -9.78 -0.99
CA PHE A 221 15.00 -10.17 -2.11
C PHE A 221 15.86 -8.98 -2.54
N SER A 222 16.78 -9.18 -3.47
CA SER A 222 17.67 -8.13 -3.96
C SER A 222 16.96 -6.98 -4.69
N ASN A 223 15.86 -7.29 -5.40
CA ASN A 223 15.15 -6.34 -6.26
C ASN A 223 13.65 -6.24 -5.98
N LYS A 224 13.13 -7.05 -5.06
CA LYS A 224 11.72 -7.09 -4.71
C LYS A 224 11.51 -7.40 -3.23
N ILE A 225 10.33 -7.08 -2.71
CA ILE A 225 9.84 -7.48 -1.40
C ILE A 225 8.46 -8.09 -1.58
N LEU A 226 8.17 -9.15 -0.85
CA LEU A 226 6.85 -9.78 -0.82
C LEU A 226 6.30 -9.74 0.61
N PHE A 227 5.08 -9.26 0.75
CA PHE A 227 4.29 -9.33 1.96
C PHE A 227 3.19 -10.38 1.78
N LYS A 228 3.07 -11.30 2.75
CA LYS A 228 1.99 -12.27 2.82
C LYS A 228 1.14 -11.97 4.03
N TYR A 229 -0.14 -11.77 3.80
CA TYR A 229 -1.07 -11.31 4.82
C TYR A 229 -2.51 -11.66 4.45
N ASN A 230 -3.22 -12.36 5.32
CA ASN A 230 -4.67 -12.65 5.21
C ASN A 230 -5.09 -13.13 3.80
N GLY A 231 -4.40 -14.13 3.27
CA GLY A 231 -4.68 -14.67 1.93
C GLY A 231 -4.22 -13.81 0.76
N TYR A 232 -3.59 -12.66 1.02
CA TYR A 232 -2.98 -11.80 0.01
C TYR A 232 -1.48 -12.03 -0.07
N LEU A 233 -0.97 -12.04 -1.30
CA LEU A 233 0.44 -11.88 -1.63
C LEU A 233 0.61 -10.52 -2.30
N PHE A 234 1.36 -9.64 -1.67
CA PHE A 234 1.64 -8.30 -2.13
C PHE A 234 3.13 -8.17 -2.44
N GLN A 235 3.50 -8.11 -3.71
CA GLN A 235 4.90 -7.96 -4.13
C GLN A 235 5.15 -6.58 -4.71
N SER A 236 6.19 -5.91 -4.24
CA SER A 236 6.66 -4.63 -4.77
C SER A 236 8.08 -4.74 -5.30
N SER A 237 8.35 -4.16 -6.45
CA SER A 237 9.72 -3.84 -6.88
C SER A 237 10.35 -2.86 -5.90
N LEU A 238 11.69 -2.91 -5.73
CA LEU A 238 12.45 -2.02 -4.88
C LEU A 238 13.06 -0.87 -5.69
N LEU A 239 13.29 0.27 -5.04
CA LEU A 239 14.06 1.35 -5.64
C LEU A 239 15.54 1.01 -5.60
N ASN A 240 16.21 1.05 -6.74
CA ASN A 240 17.62 0.72 -6.87
C ASN A 240 18.51 1.84 -6.35
N GLY A 241 19.53 1.48 -5.57
CA GLY A 241 20.57 2.39 -5.08
C GLY A 241 20.78 2.29 -3.57
N THR A 242 21.68 3.13 -3.05
CA THR A 242 22.00 3.19 -1.63
C THR A 242 21.25 4.38 -1.01
N TYR A 243 20.41 4.10 0.00
CA TYR A 243 19.74 5.14 0.74
C TYR A 243 20.75 6.05 1.46
N PRO A 244 20.56 7.38 1.50
CA PRO A 244 21.47 8.29 2.18
C PRO A 244 21.72 7.91 3.63
N ASN A 245 22.98 8.06 4.08
CA ASN A 245 23.29 7.83 5.48
C ASN A 245 22.68 8.93 6.36
N THR A 246 21.76 8.54 7.23
CA THR A 246 21.02 9.43 8.14
C THR A 246 21.49 9.36 9.59
N SER A 247 22.50 8.53 9.90
CA SER A 247 22.92 8.25 11.27
C SER A 247 23.38 9.50 12.04
N ASN A 248 23.98 10.45 11.33
CA ASN A 248 24.52 11.69 11.93
C ASN A 248 23.56 12.90 11.82
N LEU A 249 22.36 12.72 11.26
CA LEU A 249 21.40 13.80 11.08
C LEU A 249 20.63 14.12 12.37
N ILE A 250 20.49 13.15 13.26
CA ILE A 250 19.88 13.33 14.58
C ILE A 250 21.01 13.60 15.58
N PRO A 251 21.07 14.80 16.19
CA PRO A 251 22.08 15.09 17.20
C PRO A 251 21.97 14.16 18.42
N ASN A 252 23.10 13.87 19.04
CA ASN A 252 23.14 13.10 20.30
C ASN A 252 22.89 13.98 21.51
N GLU A 253 23.15 15.31 21.39
CA GLU A 253 22.98 16.29 22.46
C GLU A 253 22.10 17.43 21.99
N PHE A 254 21.27 17.95 22.86
CA PHE A 254 20.35 19.05 22.60
C PHE A 254 20.54 20.14 23.61
N SER A 255 20.72 21.38 23.17
CA SER A 255 20.84 22.55 24.02
C SER A 255 19.50 22.99 24.64
N ILE A 256 18.38 22.66 24.01
CA ILE A 256 17.04 23.00 24.51
C ILE A 256 16.16 21.75 24.39
N ILE A 257 15.51 21.38 25.48
CA ILE A 257 14.55 20.27 25.55
C ILE A 257 13.22 20.88 26.03
N LEU A 258 12.16 20.60 25.24
CA LEU A 258 10.79 21.00 25.55
C LEU A 258 9.95 19.78 25.93
N THR A 259 9.27 19.88 27.08
CA THR A 259 8.27 18.88 27.47
C THR A 259 6.92 19.58 27.60
N THR A 260 5.94 19.11 26.83
CA THR A 260 4.60 19.68 26.80
C THR A 260 3.54 18.63 26.48
N SER A 261 2.26 18.95 26.73
CA SER A 261 1.14 18.11 26.31
C SER A 261 0.99 18.15 24.79
N LEU A 262 0.80 16.99 24.18
CA LEU A 262 0.56 16.86 22.73
C LEU A 262 -0.62 17.71 22.28
N ASP A 263 -1.76 17.65 22.99
CA ASP A 263 -2.98 18.39 22.65
C ASP A 263 -2.78 19.88 22.66
N LYS A 264 -2.07 20.41 23.68
CA LYS A 264 -1.76 21.85 23.79
C LYS A 264 -0.84 22.30 22.66
N TYR A 265 0.18 21.50 22.36
CA TYR A 265 1.15 21.79 21.30
C TYR A 265 0.49 21.76 19.93
N PHE A 266 -0.24 20.68 19.63
CA PHE A 266 -0.98 20.54 18.37
C PHE A 266 -1.97 21.68 18.16
N SER A 267 -2.81 21.99 19.16
CA SER A 267 -3.80 23.08 19.09
C SER A 267 -3.17 24.46 18.90
N ALA A 268 -1.98 24.71 19.46
CA ALA A 268 -1.28 25.97 19.26
C ALA A 268 -0.76 26.11 17.82
N ILE A 269 -0.16 25.03 17.27
CA ILE A 269 0.32 25.02 15.89
C ILE A 269 -0.86 25.14 14.93
N ASP A 270 -1.93 24.39 15.13
CA ASP A 270 -3.12 24.37 14.28
C ASP A 270 -3.75 25.76 14.16
N ARG A 271 -3.93 26.48 15.30
CA ARG A 271 -4.39 27.86 15.30
C ARG A 271 -3.44 28.81 14.57
N ALA A 272 -2.13 28.68 14.79
CA ALA A 272 -1.16 29.53 14.10
C ALA A 272 -1.13 29.25 12.59
N ALA A 273 -1.30 28.01 12.18
CA ALA A 273 -1.30 27.58 10.78
C ALA A 273 -2.47 28.18 9.96
N LEU A 274 -3.60 28.53 10.59
CA LEU A 274 -4.73 29.15 9.90
C LEU A 274 -4.37 30.44 9.14
N LEU A 275 -3.41 31.19 9.64
CA LEU A 275 -2.96 32.46 9.04
C LEU A 275 -1.86 32.26 7.99
N THR A 276 -1.31 31.05 7.82
CA THR A 276 -0.22 30.75 6.88
C THR A 276 -0.70 30.27 5.52
N GLN A 277 -2.00 30.12 5.29
CA GLN A 277 -2.60 29.56 4.06
C GLN A 277 -2.44 30.45 2.80
N SER A 278 -1.54 31.43 2.82
CA SER A 278 -1.18 32.19 1.61
C SER A 278 -0.19 31.39 0.74
N LYS A 279 -0.32 31.52 -0.57
CA LYS A 279 0.36 30.73 -1.62
C LYS A 279 1.91 30.63 -1.54
N GLU A 280 2.57 31.36 -0.66
CA GLU A 280 4.02 31.49 -0.73
C GLU A 280 4.81 30.78 0.37
N LYS A 281 4.36 30.69 1.62
CA LYS A 281 5.09 29.97 2.70
C LYS A 281 4.19 29.64 3.89
N ASN A 282 4.02 28.37 4.22
CA ASN A 282 3.38 27.91 5.45
C ASN A 282 4.42 27.91 6.59
N ILE A 283 4.69 29.05 7.22
CA ILE A 283 5.69 29.17 8.27
C ILE A 283 5.02 29.46 9.61
N VAL A 284 5.33 28.63 10.59
CA VAL A 284 5.02 28.86 12.00
C VAL A 284 6.32 29.08 12.73
N LYS A 285 6.43 30.20 13.45
CA LYS A 285 7.58 30.54 14.29
C LYS A 285 7.37 30.03 15.71
N MET A 286 8.40 29.40 16.27
CA MET A 286 8.44 28.96 17.66
C MET A 286 9.57 29.67 18.41
N GLU A 287 9.27 30.23 19.54
CA GLU A 287 10.22 30.89 20.42
C GLU A 287 10.08 30.39 21.87
N THR A 288 11.18 30.10 22.50
CA THR A 288 11.21 29.74 23.92
C THR A 288 11.61 30.97 24.76
N ARG A 289 10.81 31.36 25.74
CA ARG A 289 11.10 32.45 26.69
C ARG A 289 10.58 32.09 28.07
N ASN A 290 11.42 32.25 29.11
CA ASN A 290 10.99 32.13 30.51
C ASN A 290 10.11 30.89 30.79
N ASN A 291 10.51 29.73 30.32
CA ASN A 291 9.77 28.46 30.44
C ASN A 291 8.42 28.41 29.70
N GLU A 292 8.23 29.28 28.73
CA GLU A 292 7.08 29.30 27.85
C GLU A 292 7.51 29.00 26.41
N LEU A 293 6.63 28.32 25.63
CA LEU A 293 6.74 28.16 24.16
C LEU A 293 5.73 29.09 23.51
N ILE A 294 6.22 30.08 22.80
CA ILE A 294 5.40 31.00 21.99
C ILE A 294 5.33 30.48 20.57
N VAL A 295 4.11 30.22 20.07
CA VAL A 295 3.84 29.82 18.71
C VAL A 295 3.15 30.95 17.97
N SER A 296 3.74 31.43 16.89
CA SER A 296 3.23 32.58 16.12
C SER A 296 3.33 32.34 14.60
N SER A 297 2.51 33.06 13.85
CA SER A 297 2.54 33.10 12.38
C SER A 297 2.24 34.50 11.87
N TYR A 298 2.62 34.80 10.64
CA TYR A 298 2.38 36.08 9.98
C TYR A 298 1.69 35.85 8.63
N ALA A 299 0.59 36.54 8.39
CA ALA A 299 -0.02 36.65 7.07
C ALA A 299 0.44 37.93 6.39
N LEU A 300 1.16 37.82 5.26
CA LEU A 300 1.65 38.97 4.49
C LEU A 300 0.52 39.79 3.80
N SER A 301 -0.70 39.29 3.77
CA SER A 301 -1.84 39.90 3.04
C SER A 301 -2.64 40.92 3.85
N LEU A 302 -2.33 41.16 5.13
CA LEU A 302 -3.06 42.10 5.99
C LEU A 302 -2.40 43.48 6.15
N ILE A 303 -1.41 43.82 5.32
CA ILE A 303 -0.68 45.11 5.38
C ILE A 303 -1.35 46.22 4.55
N HIS A 304 -2.50 45.99 3.97
CA HIS A 304 -3.21 47.01 3.17
C HIS A 304 -4.63 47.33 3.63
N ILE A 305 -4.80 47.60 4.92
CA ILE A 305 -6.00 48.31 5.37
C ILE A 305 -5.58 49.48 6.26
#